data_461538907c45cdbe233a2a2b6048983c
#
_entry.id   461538907c45cdbe233a2a2b6048983c
#
_cell.length_a   1.000
_cell.length_b   1.000
_cell.length_c   1.000
_cell.angle_alpha   90.00
_cell.angle_beta   90.00
_cell.angle_gamma   90.00
#
_symmetry.space_group_name_H-M   'P 1'
#
loop_
_entity.id
_entity.type
_entity.pdbx_description
1 polymer ?
#
loop_
_entity_poly.entity_id
_entity_poly.type
_entity_poly.pdbx_seq_one_letter_code
_entity_poly.pdbx_strand_id
1 'polypeptide(L)'
;MAVPEVVVDVVLKPEISDPRGQAVLGALGRLGHPGVRSVRQGKHFVLEVDGDPDEAELRQIAETLLANPVIEDVELHLPTD
;
A
#
# COMPACT_ATOMS: atom_id res chain seq x y z
N MET A 1 22.28 -8.59 14.26
CA MET A 1 22.22 -7.94 12.94
C MET A 1 20.78 -7.86 12.48
N ALA A 2 20.41 -6.73 11.93
CA ALA A 2 19.06 -6.55 11.43
C ALA A 2 18.88 -7.32 10.11
N VAL A 3 17.72 -7.97 9.98
CA VAL A 3 17.31 -8.60 8.73
C VAL A 3 16.80 -7.51 7.80
N PRO A 4 17.21 -7.50 6.52
CA PRO A 4 16.67 -6.51 5.59
C PRO A 4 15.16 -6.57 5.50
N GLU A 5 14.54 -5.42 5.53
CA GLU A 5 13.08 -5.30 5.42
C GLU A 5 12.72 -4.58 4.13
N VAL A 6 11.73 -5.13 3.44
CA VAL A 6 11.15 -4.50 2.26
C VAL A 6 9.71 -4.15 2.57
N VAL A 7 9.32 -2.92 2.30
CA VAL A 7 7.96 -2.47 2.49
C VAL A 7 7.24 -2.46 1.14
N VAL A 8 6.06 -3.05 1.11
CA VAL A 8 5.21 -3.05 -0.08
C VAL A 8 3.92 -2.33 0.27
N ASP A 9 3.68 -1.21 -0.38
CA ASP A 9 2.45 -0.45 -0.23
C ASP A 9 1.56 -0.71 -1.44
N VAL A 10 0.31 -1.06 -1.17
CA VAL A 10 -0.68 -1.37 -2.21
C VAL A 10 -1.86 -0.43 -2.03
N VAL A 11 -2.17 0.34 -3.07
CA VAL A 11 -3.30 1.27 -3.06
C VAL A 11 -4.14 1.07 -4.31
N LEU A 12 -5.44 1.34 -4.21
CA LEU A 12 -6.30 1.34 -5.39
C LEU A 12 -5.88 2.44 -6.35
N LYS A 13 -5.95 2.15 -7.64
CA LYS A 13 -5.69 3.16 -8.67
C LYS A 13 -6.66 4.33 -8.50
N PRO A 14 -6.26 5.55 -8.87
CA PRO A 14 -7.10 6.73 -8.64
C PRO A 14 -8.50 6.65 -9.24
N GLU A 15 -8.65 5.96 -10.37
CA GLU A 15 -9.93 5.81 -11.05
C GLU A 15 -10.85 4.76 -10.42
N ILE A 16 -10.32 3.95 -9.48
CA ILE A 16 -11.09 2.89 -8.83
C ILE A 16 -11.73 3.45 -7.56
N SER A 17 -13.01 3.16 -7.38
CA SER A 17 -13.75 3.56 -6.18
C SER A 17 -13.18 2.86 -4.94
N ASP A 18 -13.07 3.60 -3.85
CA ASP A 18 -12.59 3.10 -2.57
C ASP A 18 -13.68 3.23 -1.51
N PRO A 19 -14.56 2.22 -1.38
CA PRO A 19 -15.67 2.31 -0.42
C PRO A 19 -15.23 2.48 1.03
N ARG A 20 -14.11 1.87 1.41
CA ARG A 20 -13.59 2.01 2.78
C ARG A 20 -13.08 3.41 3.05
N GLY A 21 -12.35 3.97 2.09
CA GLY A 21 -11.89 5.34 2.20
C GLY A 21 -13.04 6.32 2.26
N GLN A 22 -14.08 6.09 1.47
CA GLN A 22 -15.27 6.94 1.47
C GLN A 22 -16.03 6.83 2.79
N ALA A 23 -16.09 5.65 3.39
CA ALA A 23 -16.73 5.48 4.69
C ALA A 23 -16.00 6.27 5.79
N VAL A 24 -14.67 6.23 5.76
CA VAL A 24 -13.86 7.01 6.71
C VAL A 24 -14.07 8.50 6.48
N LEU A 25 -14.10 8.92 5.23
CA LEU A 25 -14.32 10.34 4.89
C LEU A 25 -15.67 10.81 5.42
N GLY A 26 -16.73 10.01 5.25
CA GLY A 26 -18.04 10.35 5.78
C GLY A 26 -18.04 10.45 7.29
N ALA A 27 -17.35 9.54 7.97
CA ALA A 27 -17.23 9.57 9.43
C ALA A 27 -16.50 10.82 9.91
N LEU A 28 -15.44 11.23 9.21
CA LEU A 28 -14.71 12.44 9.56
C LEU A 28 -15.59 13.68 9.47
N GLY A 29 -16.43 13.76 8.45
CA GLY A 29 -17.39 14.86 8.34
C GLY A 29 -18.34 14.90 9.52
N ARG A 30 -18.88 13.74 9.91
CA ARG A 30 -19.81 13.64 11.04
C ARG A 30 -19.12 13.98 12.36
N LEU A 31 -17.83 13.74 12.48
CA LEU A 31 -17.07 14.02 13.69
C LEU A 31 -16.55 15.46 13.76
N GLY A 32 -16.85 16.27 12.76
CA GLY A 32 -16.48 17.68 12.77
C GLY A 32 -15.13 18.00 12.16
N HIS A 33 -14.69 17.19 11.23
CA HIS A 33 -13.42 17.41 10.52
C HIS A 33 -13.64 17.65 9.02
N PRO A 34 -14.27 18.77 8.64
CA PRO A 34 -14.60 19.03 7.24
C PRO A 34 -13.41 19.40 6.38
N GLY A 35 -12.24 19.63 6.97
CA GLY A 35 -11.04 19.96 6.21
C GLY A 35 -10.42 18.79 5.46
N VAL A 36 -10.82 17.56 5.78
CA VAL A 36 -10.33 16.37 5.07
C VAL A 36 -11.16 16.20 3.81
N ARG A 37 -10.50 16.27 2.65
CA ARG A 37 -11.20 16.25 1.36
C ARG A 37 -11.28 14.87 0.74
N SER A 38 -10.33 14.00 1.06
CA SER A 38 -10.34 12.64 0.50
C SER A 38 -9.63 11.72 1.46
N VAL A 39 -10.00 10.45 1.39
CA VAL A 39 -9.35 9.38 2.14
C VAL A 39 -9.19 8.20 1.20
N ARG A 40 -7.97 7.69 1.10
CA ARG A 40 -7.67 6.47 0.34
C ARG A 40 -7.09 5.46 1.31
N GLN A 41 -7.61 4.26 1.29
CA GLN A 41 -7.14 3.20 2.15
C GLN A 41 -6.34 2.19 1.32
N GLY A 42 -5.23 1.74 1.86
CA GLY A 42 -4.40 0.76 1.18
C GLY A 42 -3.89 -0.29 2.14
N LYS A 43 -3.02 -1.13 1.63
CA LYS A 43 -2.38 -2.20 2.41
C LYS A 43 -0.90 -1.90 2.52
N HIS A 44 -0.34 -2.30 3.65
CA HIS A 44 1.08 -2.07 3.95
C HIS A 44 1.67 -3.39 4.42
N PHE A 45 2.60 -3.93 3.65
CA PHE A 45 3.26 -5.19 3.98
C PHE A 45 4.72 -4.93 4.30
N VAL A 46 5.20 -5.55 5.38
CA VAL A 46 6.61 -5.51 5.73
C VAL A 46 7.16 -6.92 5.57
N LEU A 47 8.12 -7.09 4.68
CA LEU A 47 8.70 -8.39 4.38
C LEU A 47 10.14 -8.43 4.88
N GLU A 48 10.44 -9.41 5.72
CA GLU A 48 11.82 -9.69 6.11
C GLU A 48 12.40 -10.68 5.10
N VAL A 49 13.53 -10.35 4.50
CA VAL A 49 14.12 -11.15 3.44
C VAL A 49 15.50 -11.61 3.82
N ASP A 50 15.83 -12.84 3.44
CA ASP A 50 17.17 -13.36 3.63
C ASP A 50 18.08 -12.84 2.51
N GLY A 51 19.26 -12.34 2.90
CA GLY A 51 20.24 -11.86 1.93
C GLY A 51 19.84 -10.55 1.27
N ASP A 52 20.34 -10.33 0.07
CA ASP A 52 20.08 -9.10 -0.66
C ASP A 52 18.70 -9.16 -1.33
N PRO A 53 17.86 -8.14 -1.12
CA PRO A 53 16.56 -8.12 -1.77
C PRO A 53 16.71 -8.01 -3.29
N ASP A 54 15.93 -8.84 -4.01
CA ASP A 54 15.85 -8.80 -5.47
C ASP A 54 14.58 -8.06 -5.86
N GLU A 55 14.73 -6.85 -6.39
CA GLU A 55 13.58 -6.01 -6.73
C GLU A 55 12.64 -6.69 -7.72
N ALA A 56 13.18 -7.37 -8.75
CA ALA A 56 12.34 -8.02 -9.75
C ALA A 56 11.50 -9.14 -9.13
N GLU A 57 12.11 -9.94 -8.25
CA GLU A 57 11.40 -11.02 -7.57
C GLU A 57 10.34 -10.45 -6.64
N LEU A 58 10.68 -9.41 -5.88
CA LEU A 58 9.75 -8.80 -4.94
C LEU A 58 8.58 -8.15 -5.65
N ARG A 59 8.82 -7.51 -6.79
CA ARG A 59 7.75 -6.94 -7.59
C ARG A 59 6.83 -8.01 -8.13
N GLN A 60 7.38 -9.13 -8.55
CA GLN A 60 6.58 -10.26 -9.01
C GLN A 60 5.69 -10.80 -7.87
N ILE A 61 6.25 -10.96 -6.69
CA ILE A 61 5.50 -11.40 -5.51
C ILE A 61 4.37 -10.42 -5.20
N ALA A 62 4.67 -9.13 -5.22
CA ALA A 62 3.69 -8.10 -4.93
C ALA A 62 2.53 -8.13 -5.92
N GLU A 63 2.83 -8.24 -7.20
CA GLU A 63 1.82 -8.19 -8.25
C GLU A 63 1.02 -9.48 -8.37
N THR A 64 1.59 -10.62 -8.00
CA THR A 64 0.89 -11.90 -8.13
C THR A 64 0.16 -12.31 -6.86
N LEU A 65 0.64 -11.89 -5.70
CA LEU A 65 0.13 -12.38 -4.42
C LEU A 65 -0.47 -11.28 -3.55
N LEU A 66 0.18 -10.12 -3.48
CA LEU A 66 -0.20 -9.07 -2.52
C LEU A 66 -1.18 -8.06 -3.11
N ALA A 67 -1.22 -7.92 -4.41
CA ALA A 67 -2.03 -6.91 -5.07
C ALA A 67 -2.69 -7.47 -6.33
N ASN A 68 -3.76 -6.80 -6.75
CA ASN A 68 -4.38 -7.07 -8.05
C ASN A 68 -3.97 -5.92 -8.98
N PRO A 69 -3.03 -6.13 -9.90
CA PRO A 69 -2.49 -5.04 -10.71
C PRO A 69 -3.50 -4.41 -11.67
N VAL A 70 -4.65 -5.06 -11.88
CA VAL A 70 -5.70 -4.48 -12.71
C VAL A 70 -6.32 -3.26 -12.03
N ILE A 71 -6.47 -3.30 -10.70
CA ILE A 71 -7.15 -2.25 -9.94
C ILE A 71 -6.25 -1.57 -8.90
N GLU A 72 -5.07 -2.11 -8.65
CA GLU A 72 -4.19 -1.60 -7.58
C GLU A 72 -2.81 -1.26 -8.12
N ASP A 73 -2.21 -0.23 -7.52
CA ASP A 73 -0.82 0.13 -7.75
C ASP A 73 0.03 -0.37 -6.59
N VAL A 74 1.26 -0.74 -6.89
CA VAL A 74 2.22 -1.26 -5.91
C VAL A 74 3.41 -0.32 -5.85
N GLU A 75 3.85 0.00 -4.65
CA GLU A 75 5.07 0.75 -4.43
C GLU A 75 6.00 -0.06 -3.53
N LEU A 76 7.20 -0.32 -4.02
CA LEU A 76 8.22 -1.06 -3.27
C LEU A 76 9.20 -0.08 -2.64
N HIS A 77 9.49 -0.29 -1.36
CA HIS A 77 10.49 0.48 -0.64
C HIS A 77 11.58 -0.48 -0.18
N LEU A 78 12.68 -0.49 -0.91
CA LEU A 78 13.80 -1.36 -0.59
C LEU A 78 14.68 -0.72 0.47
N PRO A 79 15.41 -1.53 1.26
CA PRO A 79 16.33 -0.95 2.23
C PRO A 79 17.38 -0.10 1.54
N THR A 80 17.69 1.03 2.15
CA THR A 80 18.77 1.89 1.69
C THR A 80 19.96 1.73 2.61
N ASP A 81 21.13 1.76 2.03
CA ASP A 81 22.38 1.66 2.81
C ASP A 81 22.69 2.94 3.56
#